data_3aa44cc471e1905eab02c4fdceca2964
#
_entry.id   3aa44cc471e1905eab02c4fdceca2964
#
_cell.length_a   1.000
_cell.length_b   1.000
_cell.length_c   1.000
_cell.angle_alpha   90.00
_cell.angle_beta   90.00
_cell.angle_gamma   90.00
#
_symmetry.space_group_name_H-M   'P 1'
#
loop_
_entity.id
_entity.type
_entity.pdbx_description
1 polymer ?
#
loop_
_entity_poly.entity_id
_entity_poly.type
_entity_poly.pdbx_seq_one_letter_code
_entity_poly.pdbx_strand_id
1 'polypeptide(L)'
;MRRLLRWSVVLLLLWSGWRFLPRLLEPWMPPPQMILVLGGDLDREKQAAALARQSNLPVLITGGSNPEYAQWFFEGQGIDAQKLQLDYAARDTLSNFTTLVDRLRRRGIRHVLLVTSSDHMDRALLVGRVVAGSRGIHLTPVPVPCGDDCRPERRSKVWGDGVRALVWVVSGRDLKEEMQGAPAGR
;
A
#
# COMPACT_ATOMS: atom_id res chain seq x y z
N MET A 1 -27.60 -20.99 -31.55
CA MET A 1 -27.83 -19.59 -31.22
C MET A 1 -28.33 -19.34 -29.78
N ARG A 2 -29.35 -20.01 -29.24
CA ARG A 2 -29.90 -19.78 -27.88
C ARG A 2 -28.86 -20.04 -26.73
N ARG A 3 -27.94 -21.00 -26.87
CA ARG A 3 -26.89 -21.27 -25.84
C ARG A 3 -25.82 -20.17 -25.79
N LEU A 4 -25.37 -19.66 -26.93
CA LEU A 4 -24.39 -18.58 -27.01
C LEU A 4 -24.94 -17.29 -26.39
N LEU A 5 -26.23 -16.98 -26.66
CA LEU A 5 -26.87 -15.78 -26.07
C LEU A 5 -26.95 -15.88 -24.53
N ARG A 6 -27.22 -17.07 -23.97
CA ARG A 6 -27.25 -17.30 -22.53
C ARG A 6 -25.87 -17.09 -21.89
N TRP A 7 -24.81 -17.57 -22.50
CA TRP A 7 -23.45 -17.37 -22.00
C TRP A 7 -23.00 -15.90 -22.09
N SER A 8 -23.38 -15.18 -23.14
CA SER A 8 -23.11 -13.76 -23.27
C SER A 8 -23.79 -12.93 -22.19
N VAL A 9 -25.03 -13.26 -21.83
CA VAL A 9 -25.76 -12.58 -20.75
C VAL A 9 -25.12 -12.88 -19.39
N VAL A 10 -24.71 -14.10 -19.11
CA VAL A 10 -24.02 -14.47 -17.87
C VAL A 10 -22.69 -13.73 -17.75
N LEU A 11 -21.90 -13.67 -18.81
CA LEU A 11 -20.62 -12.93 -18.81
C LEU A 11 -20.83 -11.43 -18.60
N LEU A 12 -21.86 -10.84 -19.20
CA LEU A 12 -22.22 -9.44 -19.00
C LEU A 12 -22.65 -9.16 -17.55
N LEU A 13 -23.42 -10.04 -16.94
CA LEU A 13 -23.84 -9.92 -15.54
C LEU A 13 -22.65 -10.08 -14.58
N LEU A 14 -21.75 -11.02 -14.84
CA LEU A 14 -20.53 -11.19 -14.07
C LEU A 14 -19.60 -9.98 -14.22
N TRP A 15 -19.45 -9.45 -15.44
CA TRP A 15 -18.64 -8.26 -15.71
C TRP A 15 -19.23 -7.00 -15.08
N SER A 16 -20.54 -6.79 -15.16
CA SER A 16 -21.21 -5.66 -14.52
C SER A 16 -21.19 -5.81 -13.00
N GLY A 17 -21.43 -6.99 -12.45
CA GLY A 17 -21.31 -7.28 -11.02
C GLY A 17 -19.92 -6.96 -10.49
N TRP A 18 -18.87 -7.40 -11.18
CA TRP A 18 -17.47 -7.09 -10.83
C TRP A 18 -17.19 -5.58 -10.82
N ARG A 19 -17.80 -4.82 -11.74
CA ARG A 19 -17.59 -3.38 -11.87
C ARG A 19 -18.35 -2.56 -10.82
N PHE A 20 -19.52 -3.03 -10.38
CA PHE A 20 -20.36 -2.33 -9.41
C PHE A 20 -20.15 -2.81 -7.97
N LEU A 21 -19.68 -4.03 -7.77
CA LEU A 21 -19.43 -4.62 -6.45
C LEU A 21 -18.55 -3.75 -5.54
N PRO A 22 -17.44 -3.14 -5.99
CA PRO A 22 -16.64 -2.24 -5.15
C PRO A 22 -17.44 -1.05 -4.63
N ARG A 23 -18.29 -0.44 -5.48
CA ARG A 23 -19.12 0.72 -5.09
C ARG A 23 -20.22 0.37 -4.09
N LEU A 24 -20.74 -0.86 -4.15
CA LEU A 24 -21.72 -1.34 -3.18
C LEU A 24 -21.10 -1.71 -1.83
N LEU A 25 -19.81 -2.04 -1.81
CA LEU A 25 -19.07 -2.37 -0.59
C LEU A 25 -18.43 -1.17 0.09
N GLU A 26 -18.28 -0.03 -0.60
CA GLU A 26 -17.72 1.20 -0.01
C GLU A 26 -18.42 1.65 1.29
N PRO A 27 -19.77 1.61 1.39
CA PRO A 27 -20.46 1.98 2.63
C PRO A 27 -20.16 1.07 3.82
N TRP A 28 -19.63 -0.13 3.58
CA TRP A 28 -19.31 -1.12 4.61
C TRP A 28 -17.82 -1.10 5.03
N MET A 29 -17.01 -0.30 4.34
CA MET A 29 -15.60 -0.15 4.72
C MET A 29 -15.47 0.82 5.90
N PRO A 30 -14.70 0.46 6.91
CA PRO A 30 -14.42 1.39 8.01
C PRO A 30 -13.71 2.63 7.45
N PRO A 31 -13.85 3.80 8.09
CA PRO A 31 -13.08 4.98 7.69
C PRO A 31 -11.57 4.68 7.78
N PRO A 32 -10.72 5.43 7.06
CA PRO A 32 -9.28 5.31 7.18
C PRO A 32 -8.84 5.49 8.64
N GLN A 33 -7.93 4.63 9.09
CA GLN A 33 -7.46 4.58 10.47
C GLN A 33 -5.98 4.99 10.61
N MET A 34 -5.25 5.05 9.50
CA MET A 34 -3.82 5.36 9.47
C MET A 34 -3.41 5.85 8.09
N ILE A 35 -2.35 6.65 8.04
CA ILE A 35 -1.65 7.04 6.82
C ILE A 35 -0.38 6.20 6.74
N LEU A 36 -0.24 5.41 5.67
CA LEU A 36 0.96 4.62 5.37
C LEU A 36 1.73 5.30 4.25
N VAL A 37 2.94 5.74 4.54
CA VAL A 37 3.85 6.38 3.58
C VAL A 37 4.91 5.39 3.13
N LEU A 38 5.02 5.17 1.82
CA LEU A 38 6.17 4.49 1.27
C LEU A 38 7.27 5.53 1.04
N GLY A 39 8.37 5.43 1.77
CA GLY A 39 9.47 6.38 1.74
C GLY A 39 10.20 6.46 0.39
N GLY A 40 11.21 7.31 0.33
CA GLY A 40 12.06 7.52 -0.85
C GLY A 40 12.00 8.94 -1.42
N ASP A 41 10.98 9.73 -1.07
CA ASP A 41 10.85 11.12 -1.47
C ASP A 41 10.22 11.95 -0.34
N LEU A 42 10.80 13.12 -0.03
CA LEU A 42 10.32 14.02 1.02
C LEU A 42 8.93 14.59 0.72
N ASP A 43 8.54 14.71 -0.53
CA ASP A 43 7.22 15.23 -0.89
C ASP A 43 6.10 14.27 -0.46
N ARG A 44 6.37 12.98 -0.36
CA ARG A 44 5.44 12.00 0.22
C ARG A 44 5.24 12.24 1.72
N GLU A 45 6.29 12.57 2.45
CA GLU A 45 6.23 12.92 3.87
C GLU A 45 5.48 14.24 4.10
N LYS A 46 5.73 15.26 3.26
CA LYS A 46 5.00 16.54 3.29
C LYS A 46 3.49 16.32 3.04
N GLN A 47 3.14 15.51 2.04
CA GLN A 47 1.74 15.18 1.76
C GLN A 47 1.09 14.43 2.94
N ALA A 48 1.81 13.49 3.53
CA ALA A 48 1.33 12.75 4.71
C ALA A 48 1.11 13.67 5.92
N ALA A 49 2.00 14.62 6.15
CA ALA A 49 1.85 15.61 7.22
C ALA A 49 0.61 16.49 7.00
N ALA A 50 0.37 16.95 5.76
CA ALA A 50 -0.83 17.72 5.42
C ALA A 50 -2.12 16.91 5.67
N LEU A 51 -2.14 15.63 5.28
CA LEU A 51 -3.26 14.73 5.53
C LEU A 51 -3.47 14.46 7.03
N ALA A 52 -2.38 14.23 7.78
CA ALA A 52 -2.44 13.98 9.22
C ALA A 52 -3.03 15.18 9.99
N ARG A 53 -2.69 16.39 9.60
CA ARG A 53 -3.26 17.62 10.19
C ARG A 53 -4.76 17.74 9.94
N GLN A 54 -5.23 17.35 8.75
CA GLN A 54 -6.65 17.43 8.37
C GLN A 54 -7.49 16.33 8.99
N SER A 55 -6.94 15.10 9.04
CA SER A 55 -7.68 13.89 9.45
C SER A 55 -7.41 13.47 10.89
N ASN A 56 -6.38 14.02 11.53
CA ASN A 56 -5.89 13.62 12.85
C ASN A 56 -5.45 12.14 12.93
N LEU A 57 -5.20 11.49 11.78
CA LEU A 57 -4.76 10.11 11.70
C LEU A 57 -3.28 9.94 12.07
N PRO A 58 -2.90 8.81 12.68
CA PRO A 58 -1.50 8.46 12.87
C PRO A 58 -0.82 8.18 11.54
N VAL A 59 0.48 8.47 11.47
CA VAL A 59 1.32 8.28 10.30
C VAL A 59 2.32 7.16 10.56
N LEU A 60 2.44 6.23 9.62
CA LEU A 60 3.48 5.20 9.59
C LEU A 60 4.29 5.40 8.31
N ILE A 61 5.60 5.67 8.47
CA ILE A 61 6.53 5.82 7.34
C ILE A 61 7.42 4.59 7.28
N THR A 62 7.48 3.96 6.11
CA THR A 62 8.36 2.82 5.87
C THR A 62 9.45 3.21 4.86
N GLY A 63 10.73 3.11 5.27
CA GLY A 63 11.88 3.46 4.44
C GLY A 63 11.97 4.95 4.08
N GLY A 64 11.51 5.84 4.97
CA GLY A 64 11.52 7.29 4.76
C GLY A 64 12.86 7.99 5.02
N SER A 65 12.80 9.28 5.28
CA SER A 65 13.95 10.10 5.71
C SER A 65 14.52 9.58 7.03
N ASN A 66 15.70 10.09 7.42
CA ASN A 66 16.28 9.68 8.71
C ASN A 66 15.36 10.05 9.90
N PRO A 67 15.44 9.31 11.01
CA PRO A 67 14.52 9.48 12.14
C PRO A 67 14.51 10.90 12.71
N GLU A 68 15.65 11.54 12.82
CA GLU A 68 15.80 12.89 13.40
C GLU A 68 15.09 13.92 12.54
N TYR A 69 15.27 13.84 11.21
CA TYR A 69 14.60 14.74 10.28
C TYR A 69 13.08 14.51 10.29
N ALA A 70 12.63 13.24 10.22
CA ALA A 70 11.21 12.93 10.21
C ALA A 70 10.53 13.46 11.50
N GLN A 71 11.11 13.21 12.66
CA GLN A 71 10.58 13.70 13.94
C GLN A 71 10.51 15.23 13.95
N TRP A 72 11.63 15.90 13.67
CA TRP A 72 11.70 17.37 13.61
C TRP A 72 10.65 17.95 12.64
N PHE A 73 10.54 17.36 11.45
CA PHE A 73 9.61 17.85 10.42
C PHE A 73 8.15 17.69 10.85
N PHE A 74 7.75 16.52 11.33
CA PHE A 74 6.37 16.26 11.73
C PHE A 74 5.97 17.04 12.99
N GLU A 75 6.86 17.18 13.97
CA GLU A 75 6.65 18.04 15.14
C GLU A 75 6.47 19.50 14.72
N GLY A 76 7.30 20.00 13.81
CA GLY A 76 7.17 21.35 13.23
C GLY A 76 5.85 21.58 12.48
N GLN A 77 5.20 20.51 12.01
CA GLN A 77 3.86 20.55 11.43
C GLN A 77 2.73 20.41 12.47
N GLY A 78 3.06 20.35 13.76
CA GLY A 78 2.10 20.22 14.86
C GLY A 78 1.53 18.81 15.01
N ILE A 79 2.22 17.79 14.51
CA ILE A 79 1.83 16.38 14.66
C ILE A 79 2.52 15.80 15.88
N ASP A 80 1.72 15.25 16.80
CA ASP A 80 2.19 14.60 18.02
C ASP A 80 3.17 13.45 17.68
N ALA A 81 4.32 13.43 18.37
CA ALA A 81 5.32 12.38 18.20
C ALA A 81 4.75 10.95 18.41
N GLN A 82 3.74 10.81 19.29
CA GLN A 82 3.05 9.52 19.49
C GLN A 82 2.26 9.04 18.28
N LYS A 83 1.90 9.94 17.37
CA LYS A 83 1.21 9.64 16.11
C LYS A 83 2.14 9.33 14.96
N LEU A 84 3.44 9.57 15.10
CA LEU A 84 4.45 9.26 14.10
C LEU A 84 5.12 7.92 14.43
N GLN A 85 5.07 6.99 13.50
CA GLN A 85 5.78 5.72 13.57
C GLN A 85 6.71 5.60 12.38
N LEU A 86 7.97 5.23 12.65
CA LEU A 86 9.00 5.06 11.63
C LEU A 86 9.40 3.57 11.58
N ASP A 87 9.53 3.03 10.38
CA ASP A 87 9.93 1.64 10.15
C ASP A 87 10.97 1.59 9.03
N TYR A 88 12.14 1.04 9.32
CA TYR A 88 13.26 0.96 8.39
C TYR A 88 13.62 -0.48 8.03
N ALA A 89 12.74 -1.44 8.34
CA ALA A 89 12.97 -2.85 8.04
C ALA A 89 12.82 -3.18 6.54
N ALA A 90 12.06 -2.36 5.82
CA ALA A 90 11.79 -2.56 4.41
C ALA A 90 13.01 -2.28 3.53
N ARG A 91 13.24 -3.13 2.53
CA ARG A 91 14.32 -3.01 1.54
C ARG A 91 13.83 -2.78 0.12
N ASP A 92 12.55 -3.03 -0.13
CA ASP A 92 11.91 -2.87 -1.43
C ASP A 92 10.38 -2.75 -1.27
N THR A 93 9.65 -2.65 -2.41
CA THR A 93 8.19 -2.46 -2.38
C THR A 93 7.44 -3.62 -1.73
N LEU A 94 7.89 -4.85 -1.88
CA LEU A 94 7.24 -5.99 -1.24
C LEU A 94 7.43 -5.91 0.28
N SER A 95 8.67 -5.71 0.74
CA SER A 95 8.98 -5.63 2.16
C SER A 95 8.35 -4.43 2.87
N ASN A 96 8.03 -3.33 2.17
CA ASN A 96 7.21 -2.24 2.73
C ASN A 96 5.84 -2.70 3.27
N PHE A 97 5.29 -3.76 2.73
CA PHE A 97 4.03 -4.33 3.20
C PHE A 97 4.24 -5.54 4.11
N THR A 98 5.14 -6.46 3.75
CA THR A 98 5.30 -7.72 4.46
C THR A 98 5.82 -7.55 5.89
N THR A 99 6.67 -6.55 6.14
CA THR A 99 7.17 -6.21 7.49
C THR A 99 6.09 -5.61 8.40
N LEU A 100 5.04 -5.03 7.82
CA LEU A 100 4.05 -4.23 8.54
C LEU A 100 2.71 -4.93 8.72
N VAL A 101 2.29 -5.72 7.73
CA VAL A 101 0.89 -6.14 7.56
C VAL A 101 0.34 -6.92 8.77
N ASP A 102 1.12 -7.81 9.35
CA ASP A 102 0.68 -8.59 10.51
C ASP A 102 0.62 -7.72 11.79
N ARG A 103 1.51 -6.74 11.94
CA ARG A 103 1.46 -5.75 13.01
C ARG A 103 0.21 -4.86 12.90
N LEU A 104 -0.11 -4.37 11.70
CA LEU A 104 -1.31 -3.58 11.44
C LEU A 104 -2.58 -4.40 11.73
N ARG A 105 -2.64 -5.64 11.25
CA ARG A 105 -3.76 -6.54 11.52
C ARG A 105 -3.98 -6.77 13.01
N ARG A 106 -2.93 -7.07 13.78
CA ARG A 106 -3.00 -7.26 15.25
C ARG A 106 -3.50 -6.03 15.98
N ARG A 107 -3.23 -4.82 15.47
CA ARG A 107 -3.73 -3.56 15.99
C ARG A 107 -5.16 -3.22 15.55
N GLY A 108 -5.83 -4.10 14.82
CA GLY A 108 -7.19 -3.89 14.32
C GLY A 108 -7.30 -2.90 13.16
N ILE A 109 -6.18 -2.51 12.53
CA ILE A 109 -6.20 -1.63 11.36
C ILE A 109 -6.77 -2.40 10.17
N ARG A 110 -7.82 -1.84 9.56
CA ARG A 110 -8.53 -2.41 8.42
C ARG A 110 -8.53 -1.52 7.17
N HIS A 111 -8.22 -0.26 7.34
CA HIS A 111 -8.20 0.69 6.25
C HIS A 111 -7.10 1.73 6.45
N VAL A 112 -6.23 1.88 5.45
CA VAL A 112 -5.14 2.85 5.46
C VAL A 112 -5.14 3.71 4.19
N LEU A 113 -4.72 4.97 4.33
CA LEU A 113 -4.40 5.85 3.21
C LEU A 113 -2.97 5.54 2.79
N LEU A 114 -2.78 5.06 1.55
CA LEU A 114 -1.46 4.73 1.01
C LEU A 114 -0.89 5.93 0.26
N VAL A 115 0.17 6.54 0.79
CA VAL A 115 0.86 7.70 0.21
C VAL A 115 2.14 7.25 -0.45
N THR A 116 2.27 7.52 -1.75
CA THR A 116 3.50 7.36 -2.54
C THR A 116 3.41 8.21 -3.79
N SER A 117 4.51 8.38 -4.55
CA SER A 117 4.50 9.16 -5.79
C SER A 117 3.63 8.49 -6.87
N SER A 118 3.10 9.31 -7.78
CA SER A 118 2.16 8.87 -8.81
C SER A 118 2.77 7.83 -9.75
N ASP A 119 4.04 7.94 -10.09
CA ASP A 119 4.76 6.98 -10.93
C ASP A 119 4.98 5.62 -10.24
N HIS A 120 4.99 5.58 -8.91
CA HIS A 120 5.16 4.38 -8.10
C HIS A 120 3.85 3.75 -7.65
N MET A 121 2.72 4.46 -7.75
CA MET A 121 1.44 4.07 -7.18
C MET A 121 0.91 2.74 -7.72
N ASP A 122 1.00 2.50 -9.03
CA ASP A 122 0.48 1.27 -9.63
C ASP A 122 1.15 0.01 -9.05
N ARG A 123 2.48 0.04 -8.89
CA ARG A 123 3.23 -1.06 -8.28
C ARG A 123 2.90 -1.21 -6.80
N ALA A 124 2.87 -0.11 -6.07
CA ALA A 124 2.55 -0.10 -4.65
C ALA A 124 1.14 -0.67 -4.40
N LEU A 125 0.15 -0.28 -5.21
CA LEU A 125 -1.21 -0.80 -5.12
C LEU A 125 -1.32 -2.28 -5.47
N LEU A 126 -0.64 -2.73 -6.54
CA LEU A 126 -0.67 -4.14 -6.92
C LEU A 126 -0.13 -5.01 -5.79
N VAL A 127 1.08 -4.72 -5.30
CA VAL A 127 1.73 -5.45 -4.21
C VAL A 127 0.94 -5.33 -2.91
N GLY A 128 0.56 -4.12 -2.55
CA GLY A 128 -0.16 -3.83 -1.31
C GLY A 128 -1.54 -4.49 -1.25
N ARG A 129 -2.32 -4.48 -2.35
CA ARG A 129 -3.62 -5.17 -2.41
C ARG A 129 -3.50 -6.68 -2.25
N VAL A 130 -2.43 -7.27 -2.78
CA VAL A 130 -2.16 -8.70 -2.59
C VAL A 130 -1.80 -8.97 -1.13
N VAL A 131 -0.80 -8.28 -0.59
CA VAL A 131 -0.28 -8.53 0.76
C VAL A 131 -1.25 -8.05 1.84
N ALA A 132 -1.64 -6.78 1.83
CA ALA A 132 -2.52 -6.20 2.85
C ALA A 132 -3.95 -6.72 2.70
N GLY A 133 -4.43 -6.89 1.45
CA GLY A 133 -5.74 -7.48 1.17
C GLY A 133 -5.88 -8.90 1.70
N SER A 134 -4.82 -9.73 1.63
CA SER A 134 -4.81 -11.08 2.23
C SER A 134 -5.01 -11.09 3.74
N ARG A 135 -4.80 -9.96 4.39
CA ARG A 135 -5.00 -9.75 5.84
C ARG A 135 -6.25 -8.93 6.15
N GLY A 136 -7.08 -8.63 5.14
CA GLY A 136 -8.31 -7.84 5.28
C GLY A 136 -8.05 -6.35 5.54
N ILE A 137 -6.92 -5.81 5.06
CA ILE A 137 -6.58 -4.39 5.14
C ILE A 137 -6.82 -3.76 3.76
N HIS A 138 -7.69 -2.77 3.73
CA HIS A 138 -7.97 -1.97 2.53
C HIS A 138 -6.97 -0.84 2.37
N LEU A 139 -6.61 -0.53 1.10
CA LEU A 139 -5.71 0.56 0.74
C LEU A 139 -6.44 1.57 -0.13
N THR A 140 -6.56 2.80 0.34
CA THR A 140 -7.00 3.93 -0.47
C THR A 140 -5.77 4.70 -0.96
N PRO A 141 -5.57 4.80 -2.28
CA PRO A 141 -4.41 5.47 -2.84
C PRO A 141 -4.49 6.99 -2.66
N VAL A 142 -3.37 7.58 -2.29
CA VAL A 142 -3.13 9.03 -2.26
C VAL A 142 -1.85 9.30 -3.03
N PRO A 143 -1.94 9.45 -4.37
CA PRO A 143 -0.78 9.68 -5.20
C PRO A 143 -0.23 11.10 -5.00
N VAL A 144 1.09 11.20 -4.80
CA VAL A 144 1.83 12.46 -4.74
C VAL A 144 2.33 12.77 -6.14
N PRO A 145 1.99 13.93 -6.71
CA PRO A 145 2.51 14.32 -8.02
C PRO A 145 4.03 14.41 -8.01
N CYS A 146 4.68 13.80 -8.99
CA CYS A 146 6.14 13.82 -9.15
C CYS A 146 6.60 14.79 -10.26
N GLY A 147 5.68 15.52 -10.92
CA GLY A 147 6.00 16.53 -11.92
C GLY A 147 6.88 15.98 -13.04
N ASP A 148 7.93 16.74 -13.40
CA ASP A 148 8.88 16.37 -14.45
C ASP A 148 9.85 15.25 -14.03
N ASP A 149 9.94 14.95 -12.74
CA ASP A 149 10.77 13.85 -12.19
C ASP A 149 10.08 12.49 -12.27
N CYS A 150 8.83 12.43 -12.75
CA CYS A 150 8.09 11.20 -12.93
C CYS A 150 8.81 10.23 -13.88
N ARG A 151 9.09 9.03 -13.40
CA ARG A 151 9.69 7.96 -14.20
C ARG A 151 8.78 6.73 -14.17
N PRO A 152 7.91 6.57 -15.18
CA PRO A 152 7.00 5.43 -15.23
C PRO A 152 7.76 4.10 -15.10
N GLU A 153 7.30 3.28 -14.19
CA GLU A 153 7.94 2.00 -13.92
C GLU A 153 7.70 1.00 -15.04
N ARG A 154 8.70 0.16 -15.31
CA ARG A 154 8.56 -0.91 -16.31
C ARG A 154 7.46 -1.87 -15.88
N ARG A 155 6.54 -2.20 -16.77
CA ARG A 155 5.45 -3.16 -16.52
C ARG A 155 5.96 -4.51 -16.01
N SER A 156 7.11 -4.98 -16.53
CA SER A 156 7.73 -6.24 -16.09
C SER A 156 8.10 -6.20 -14.60
N LYS A 157 8.57 -5.06 -14.07
CA LYS A 157 8.90 -4.88 -12.66
C LYS A 157 7.61 -4.88 -11.81
N VAL A 158 6.58 -4.18 -12.27
CA VAL A 158 5.27 -4.15 -11.58
C VAL A 158 4.69 -5.56 -11.45
N TRP A 159 4.63 -6.31 -12.55
CA TRP A 159 4.12 -7.68 -12.55
C TRP A 159 5.02 -8.65 -11.79
N GLY A 160 6.34 -8.52 -11.90
CA GLY A 160 7.30 -9.34 -11.16
C GLY A 160 7.10 -9.22 -9.65
N ASP A 161 6.96 -7.99 -9.14
CA ASP A 161 6.69 -7.76 -7.71
C ASP A 161 5.28 -8.24 -7.31
N GLY A 162 4.29 -8.15 -8.20
CA GLY A 162 2.96 -8.74 -7.99
C GLY A 162 2.99 -10.26 -7.81
N VAL A 163 3.76 -10.97 -8.66
CA VAL A 163 3.96 -12.43 -8.53
C VAL A 163 4.68 -12.77 -7.23
N ARG A 164 5.74 -12.02 -6.87
CA ARG A 164 6.46 -12.20 -5.59
C ARG A 164 5.50 -12.03 -4.40
N ALA A 165 4.61 -11.04 -4.46
CA ALA A 165 3.60 -10.81 -3.43
C ALA A 165 2.64 -12.00 -3.29
N LEU A 166 2.17 -12.59 -4.40
CA LEU A 166 1.34 -13.80 -4.38
C LEU A 166 2.09 -14.99 -3.76
N VAL A 167 3.33 -15.22 -4.16
CA VAL A 167 4.16 -16.29 -3.58
C VAL A 167 4.32 -16.08 -2.08
N TRP A 168 4.60 -14.85 -1.65
CA TRP A 168 4.72 -14.55 -0.23
C TRP A 168 3.43 -14.82 0.56
N VAL A 169 2.27 -14.47 0.01
CA VAL A 169 0.98 -14.75 0.68
C VAL A 169 0.74 -16.22 0.89
N VAL A 170 1.15 -17.08 -0.07
CA VAL A 170 0.95 -18.53 -0.02
C VAL A 170 2.01 -19.24 0.81
N SER A 171 3.28 -18.83 0.68
CA SER A 171 4.44 -19.55 1.27
C SER A 171 5.03 -18.87 2.50
N GLY A 172 4.76 -17.60 2.74
CA GLY A 172 5.44 -16.78 3.75
C GLY A 172 6.88 -16.41 3.40
N ARG A 173 7.34 -16.72 2.17
CA ARG A 173 8.74 -16.55 1.75
C ARG A 173 8.86 -15.51 0.64
N ASP A 174 9.93 -14.71 0.70
CA ASP A 174 10.28 -13.82 -0.40
C ASP A 174 11.33 -14.49 -1.30
N LEU A 175 10.94 -14.76 -2.56
CA LEU A 175 11.82 -15.38 -3.55
C LEU A 175 13.14 -14.62 -3.76
N LYS A 176 13.13 -13.30 -3.63
CA LYS A 176 14.34 -12.49 -3.80
C LYS A 176 15.32 -12.67 -2.64
N GLU A 177 14.84 -12.78 -1.41
CA GLU A 177 15.67 -13.04 -0.23
C GLU A 177 16.26 -14.44 -0.28
N GLU A 178 15.49 -15.44 -0.71
CA GLU A 178 15.98 -16.80 -0.89
C GLU A 178 17.08 -16.90 -1.96
N MET A 179 16.90 -16.20 -3.09
CA MET A 179 17.91 -16.18 -4.17
C MET A 179 19.18 -15.44 -3.78
N GLN A 180 19.14 -14.52 -2.81
CA GLN A 180 20.28 -13.74 -2.34
C GLN A 180 20.97 -14.38 -1.13
N GLY A 181 20.48 -15.54 -0.65
CA GLY A 181 21.07 -16.27 0.47
C GLY A 181 21.00 -15.55 1.83
N ALA A 182 20.10 -14.56 1.95
CA ALA A 182 19.88 -13.89 3.23
C ALA A 182 19.02 -14.78 4.14
N PRO A 183 19.43 -15.01 5.41
CA PRO A 183 18.59 -15.76 6.34
C PRO A 183 17.29 -15.02 6.54
N ALA A 184 16.15 -15.74 6.40
CA ALA A 184 14.85 -15.22 6.73
C ALA A 184 14.88 -14.69 8.16
N GLY A 185 14.75 -13.38 8.33
CA GLY A 185 14.70 -12.76 9.64
C GLY A 185 13.48 -13.31 10.41
N ARG A 186 13.78 -13.98 11.52
CA ARG A 186 12.77 -14.46 12.47
C ARG A 186 12.16 -13.30 13.22
#